data_ec982e2f48fb02bada87806babe8c17b
#
_entry.id   ec982e2f48fb02bada87806babe8c17b
#
_cell.length_a   1.000
_cell.length_b   1.000
_cell.length_c   1.000
_cell.angle_alpha   90.00
_cell.angle_beta   90.00
_cell.angle_gamma   90.00
#
_symmetry.space_group_name_H-M   'P 1'
#
loop_
_entity.id
_entity.type
_entity.pdbx_description
1 polymer ?
#
loop_
_entity_poly.entity_id
_entity_poly.type
_entity_poly.pdbx_seq_one_letter_code
_entity_poly.pdbx_strand_id
1 'polypeptide(L)'
;MSINSYISGLGHYVPEKIMKNDDLTEFMETSDEWIYDRSGIKERRVVKHDKKDGDGPCDLAIPAVEDALKMANLDVSDIDLIIFSTAMPDYFLPGSGCLLQEKMGFPTIGALDIRSQCAGFIYGLTTADMYIRGGMYKNILLVCSEVQSTTIDYSNRGRDVAVLFGDGCGAVIVSATSNKGVLSSHLHSQGKYAKELWIEAPSAKMYPRLTNKMIDDGKHYLKMNGREVFKQAVRRFPEVIKECLDFNNLDVSDISLFLPHQANIRINNIVKEKMGFKDEQIFNNIHKYGNTTSATIPILLSESYQLGKISKGDLILVAAFGSGFTWGASLIKW
;
A
#
# COMPACT_ATOMS: atom_id res chain seq x y z
N MET A 1 -27.28 18.33 -7.04
CA MET A 1 -27.01 16.92 -6.66
C MET A 1 -25.62 16.86 -6.06
N SER A 2 -25.44 16.09 -4.98
CA SER A 2 -24.10 15.91 -4.39
C SER A 2 -23.25 15.03 -5.33
N ILE A 3 -22.02 15.45 -5.60
CA ILE A 3 -21.04 14.64 -6.32
C ILE A 3 -20.40 13.71 -5.30
N ASN A 4 -20.37 12.43 -5.58
CA ASN A 4 -19.67 11.39 -4.82
C ASN A 4 -18.60 10.75 -5.69
N SER A 5 -17.77 9.91 -5.10
CA SER A 5 -16.78 9.14 -5.82
C SER A 5 -17.00 7.63 -5.66
N TYR A 6 -16.53 6.85 -6.63
CA TYR A 6 -16.51 5.40 -6.57
C TYR A 6 -15.26 4.86 -7.28
N ILE A 7 -14.88 3.65 -6.98
CA ILE A 7 -13.80 2.96 -7.69
C ILE A 7 -14.39 2.37 -8.97
N SER A 8 -13.98 2.91 -10.12
CA SER A 8 -14.43 2.48 -11.45
C SER A 8 -13.50 1.48 -12.11
N GLY A 9 -12.21 1.46 -11.72
CA GLY A 9 -11.21 0.57 -12.28
C GLY A 9 -10.23 0.08 -11.23
N LEU A 10 -9.78 -1.17 -11.41
CA LEU A 10 -8.79 -1.85 -10.58
C LEU A 10 -7.76 -2.53 -11.47
N GLY A 11 -6.50 -2.44 -11.08
CA GLY A 11 -5.43 -3.22 -11.66
C GLY A 11 -4.34 -3.48 -10.63
N HIS A 12 -3.55 -4.50 -10.86
CA HIS A 12 -2.37 -4.75 -10.05
C HIS A 12 -1.29 -5.45 -10.87
N TYR A 13 -0.05 -5.25 -10.45
CA TYR A 13 1.10 -5.97 -11.00
C TYR A 13 2.07 -6.33 -9.89
N VAL A 14 2.61 -7.52 -9.98
CA VAL A 14 3.69 -7.98 -9.11
C VAL A 14 4.82 -8.54 -9.99
N PRO A 15 6.08 -8.32 -9.63
CA PRO A 15 7.21 -8.85 -10.40
C PRO A 15 7.13 -10.38 -10.58
N GLU A 16 7.65 -10.87 -11.72
CA GLU A 16 7.67 -12.30 -12.00
C GLU A 16 8.59 -13.09 -11.07
N LYS A 17 9.69 -12.47 -10.62
CA LYS A 17 10.69 -13.13 -9.77
C LYS A 17 10.09 -13.41 -8.40
N ILE A 18 9.95 -14.68 -8.08
CA ILE A 18 9.56 -15.17 -6.75
C ILE A 18 10.82 -15.33 -5.90
N MET A 19 10.79 -14.81 -4.70
CA MET A 19 11.77 -15.07 -3.64
C MET A 19 11.07 -15.82 -2.51
N LYS A 20 11.41 -17.08 -2.32
CA LYS A 20 10.89 -17.93 -1.24
C LYS A 20 11.62 -17.66 0.07
N ASN A 21 11.08 -18.15 1.16
CA ASN A 21 11.74 -18.05 2.47
C ASN A 21 13.08 -18.77 2.48
N ASP A 22 13.18 -19.92 1.81
CA ASP A 22 14.44 -20.69 1.73
C ASP A 22 15.54 -19.93 0.99
N ASP A 23 15.21 -19.12 -0.02
CA ASP A 23 16.19 -18.31 -0.74
C ASP A 23 16.88 -17.29 0.18
N LEU A 24 16.22 -16.85 1.25
CA LEU A 24 16.80 -15.92 2.22
C LEU A 24 17.84 -16.56 3.14
N THR A 25 17.88 -17.90 3.21
CA THR A 25 18.89 -18.62 4.02
C THR A 25 20.30 -18.48 3.43
N GLU A 26 20.40 -18.10 2.15
CA GLU A 26 21.69 -17.79 1.52
C GLU A 26 22.33 -16.51 2.06
N PHE A 27 21.52 -15.61 2.63
CA PHE A 27 21.96 -14.28 3.06
C PHE A 27 21.99 -14.09 4.58
N MET A 28 21.20 -14.87 5.34
CA MET A 28 21.00 -14.68 6.76
C MET A 28 20.59 -15.96 7.48
N GLU A 29 20.82 -16.01 8.79
CA GLU A 29 20.41 -17.11 9.66
C GLU A 29 18.89 -17.09 9.87
N THR A 30 18.14 -17.83 9.06
CA THR A 30 16.67 -17.93 9.10
C THR A 30 16.20 -19.30 8.61
N SER A 31 14.89 -19.53 8.62
CA SER A 31 14.26 -20.71 8.00
C SER A 31 12.84 -20.39 7.53
N ASP A 32 12.28 -21.19 6.63
CA ASP A 32 10.89 -21.07 6.17
C ASP A 32 9.92 -21.11 7.37
N GLU A 33 10.08 -22.08 8.27
CA GLU A 33 9.25 -22.23 9.48
C GLU A 33 9.31 -20.97 10.36
N TRP A 34 10.52 -20.45 10.62
CA TRP A 34 10.71 -19.25 11.45
C TRP A 34 10.03 -18.02 10.86
N ILE A 35 10.12 -17.82 9.53
CA ILE A 35 9.49 -16.70 8.83
C ILE A 35 7.97 -16.87 8.81
N TYR A 36 7.49 -18.04 8.43
CA TYR A 36 6.06 -18.32 8.31
C TYR A 36 5.33 -18.15 9.64
N ASP A 37 5.85 -18.73 10.70
CA ASP A 37 5.25 -18.66 12.04
C ASP A 37 5.12 -17.23 12.55
N ARG A 38 6.07 -16.35 12.17
CA ARG A 38 6.08 -14.95 12.63
C ARG A 38 5.30 -14.00 11.78
N SER A 39 5.15 -14.28 10.50
CA SER A 39 4.61 -13.34 9.52
C SER A 39 3.44 -13.88 8.69
N GLY A 40 3.35 -15.20 8.51
CA GLY A 40 2.45 -15.85 7.55
C GLY A 40 2.96 -15.81 6.11
N ILE A 41 4.17 -15.31 5.86
CA ILE A 41 4.74 -15.16 4.52
C ILE A 41 5.44 -16.45 4.11
N LYS A 42 5.15 -16.94 2.90
CA LYS A 42 5.84 -18.07 2.24
C LYS A 42 6.78 -17.59 1.15
N GLU A 43 6.37 -16.58 0.42
CA GLU A 43 7.11 -16.02 -0.69
C GLU A 43 6.79 -14.52 -0.84
N ARG A 44 7.62 -13.82 -1.57
CA ARG A 44 7.40 -12.44 -2.01
C ARG A 44 7.84 -12.30 -3.46
N ARG A 45 7.40 -11.21 -4.07
CA ARG A 45 7.81 -10.82 -5.41
C ARG A 45 8.86 -9.74 -5.30
N VAL A 46 9.90 -9.82 -6.12
CA VAL A 46 10.97 -8.83 -6.13
C VAL A 46 11.37 -8.50 -7.56
N VAL A 47 11.71 -7.25 -7.83
CA VAL A 47 12.24 -6.85 -9.14
C VAL A 47 13.58 -7.56 -9.42
N LYS A 48 13.92 -7.70 -10.70
CA LYS A 48 15.23 -8.22 -11.11
C LYS A 48 16.24 -7.06 -11.08
N HIS A 49 17.31 -7.23 -10.31
CA HIS A 49 18.39 -6.23 -10.18
C HIS A 49 19.54 -6.48 -11.16
N ASP A 50 19.24 -7.04 -12.33
CA ASP A 50 20.24 -7.41 -13.36
C ASP A 50 20.38 -6.35 -14.48
N LYS A 51 19.53 -5.33 -14.46
CA LYS A 51 19.58 -4.21 -15.41
C LYS A 51 20.38 -3.03 -14.82
N LYS A 52 21.08 -2.30 -15.68
CA LYS A 52 21.79 -1.07 -15.29
C LYS A 52 20.81 0.01 -14.82
N ASP A 53 19.66 0.10 -15.47
CA ASP A 53 18.52 0.93 -15.12
C ASP A 53 17.40 -0.05 -14.72
N GLY A 54 17.39 -0.46 -13.44
CA GLY A 54 16.43 -1.44 -12.92
C GLY A 54 14.98 -0.99 -13.02
N ASP A 55 14.05 -1.92 -12.79
CA ASP A 55 12.64 -1.59 -12.74
C ASP A 55 12.33 -0.82 -11.45
N GLY A 56 11.81 0.41 -11.58
CA GLY A 56 11.37 1.27 -10.50
C GLY A 56 9.87 1.19 -10.24
N PRO A 57 9.35 1.94 -9.23
CA PRO A 57 7.91 1.99 -8.97
C PRO A 57 7.07 2.40 -10.18
N CYS A 58 7.56 3.31 -11.03
CA CYS A 58 6.85 3.68 -12.27
C CYS A 58 6.74 2.54 -13.27
N ASP A 59 7.77 1.68 -13.36
CA ASP A 59 7.73 0.56 -14.30
C ASP A 59 6.73 -0.51 -13.86
N LEU A 60 6.62 -0.76 -12.56
CA LEU A 60 5.60 -1.65 -12.00
C LEU A 60 4.19 -1.07 -12.15
N ALA A 61 4.07 0.25 -12.20
CA ALA A 61 2.79 0.92 -12.29
C ALA A 61 2.13 0.76 -13.67
N ILE A 62 2.90 0.71 -14.76
CA ILE A 62 2.38 0.67 -16.13
C ILE A 62 1.35 -0.46 -16.32
N PRO A 63 1.68 -1.74 -16.14
CA PRO A 63 0.71 -2.82 -16.37
C PRO A 63 -0.48 -2.76 -15.41
N ALA A 64 -0.29 -2.31 -14.17
CA ALA A 64 -1.38 -2.14 -13.21
C ALA A 64 -2.35 -1.03 -13.65
N VAL A 65 -1.85 0.06 -14.20
CA VAL A 65 -2.66 1.18 -14.69
C VAL A 65 -3.40 0.79 -15.97
N GLU A 66 -2.76 0.06 -16.89
CA GLU A 66 -3.41 -0.46 -18.09
C GLU A 66 -4.63 -1.33 -17.74
N ASP A 67 -4.50 -2.23 -16.77
CA ASP A 67 -5.61 -3.06 -16.29
C ASP A 67 -6.73 -2.22 -15.65
N ALA A 68 -6.37 -1.20 -14.85
CA ALA A 68 -7.34 -0.32 -14.22
C ALA A 68 -8.11 0.52 -15.25
N LEU A 69 -7.43 1.07 -16.25
CA LEU A 69 -8.04 1.80 -17.37
C LEU A 69 -8.99 0.91 -18.16
N LYS A 70 -8.54 -0.30 -18.50
CA LYS A 70 -9.35 -1.28 -19.21
C LYS A 70 -10.62 -1.64 -18.45
N MET A 71 -10.54 -1.89 -17.14
CA MET A 71 -11.72 -2.17 -16.32
C MET A 71 -12.68 -0.98 -16.27
N ALA A 72 -12.18 0.24 -16.17
CA ALA A 72 -12.98 1.46 -16.15
C ALA A 72 -13.57 1.81 -17.53
N ASN A 73 -13.11 1.19 -18.61
CA ASN A 73 -13.38 1.56 -20.00
C ASN A 73 -13.02 3.03 -20.29
N LEU A 74 -11.81 3.43 -19.86
CA LEU A 74 -11.23 4.76 -20.00
C LEU A 74 -9.87 4.68 -20.69
N ASP A 75 -9.51 5.78 -21.34
CA ASP A 75 -8.17 6.00 -21.90
C ASP A 75 -7.35 6.96 -21.02
N VAL A 76 -6.04 7.06 -21.26
CA VAL A 76 -5.15 8.00 -20.56
C VAL A 76 -5.62 9.45 -20.66
N SER A 77 -6.29 9.82 -21.76
CA SER A 77 -6.85 11.17 -22.00
C SER A 77 -8.08 11.50 -21.14
N ASP A 78 -8.71 10.49 -20.52
CA ASP A 78 -9.89 10.67 -19.65
C ASP A 78 -9.50 10.92 -18.19
N ILE A 79 -8.21 10.81 -17.85
CA ILE A 79 -7.70 11.03 -16.50
C ILE A 79 -7.36 12.49 -16.28
N ASP A 80 -7.87 13.07 -15.21
CA ASP A 80 -7.70 14.48 -14.86
C ASP A 80 -6.54 14.74 -13.89
N LEU A 81 -6.17 13.74 -13.07
CA LEU A 81 -5.14 13.84 -12.05
C LEU A 81 -4.51 12.46 -11.79
N ILE A 82 -3.19 12.44 -11.63
CA ILE A 82 -2.46 11.28 -11.09
C ILE A 82 -2.13 11.54 -9.62
N ILE A 83 -2.49 10.61 -8.73
CA ILE A 83 -2.01 10.53 -7.36
C ILE A 83 -1.10 9.32 -7.27
N PHE A 84 0.18 9.52 -6.96
CA PHE A 84 1.17 8.45 -6.85
C PHE A 84 1.64 8.29 -5.42
N SER A 85 1.34 7.15 -4.81
CA SER A 85 1.78 6.81 -3.46
C SER A 85 2.94 5.83 -3.51
N THR A 86 4.08 6.22 -2.96
CA THR A 86 5.24 5.34 -2.79
C THR A 86 6.07 5.77 -1.59
N ALA A 87 6.65 4.80 -0.89
CA ALA A 87 7.65 5.05 0.14
C ALA A 87 9.03 5.33 -0.49
N MET A 88 9.33 4.66 -1.60
CA MET A 88 10.60 4.67 -2.31
C MET A 88 10.38 5.08 -3.77
N PRO A 89 10.40 6.40 -4.07
CA PRO A 89 10.23 6.88 -5.44
C PRO A 89 11.42 6.49 -6.34
N ASP A 90 11.20 6.47 -7.64
CA ASP A 90 12.24 6.21 -8.65
C ASP A 90 13.46 7.13 -8.46
N TYR A 91 13.18 8.40 -8.21
CA TYR A 91 14.19 9.43 -7.91
C TYR A 91 13.77 10.26 -6.70
N PHE A 92 14.74 10.91 -6.08
CA PHE A 92 14.45 11.88 -5.02
C PHE A 92 13.69 13.10 -5.55
N LEU A 93 13.95 13.46 -6.80
CA LEU A 93 13.31 14.49 -7.64
C LEU A 93 13.49 14.10 -9.11
N PRO A 94 12.49 14.23 -9.97
CA PRO A 94 11.10 14.63 -9.67
C PRO A 94 10.30 13.52 -8.95
N GLY A 95 9.00 13.77 -8.67
CA GLY A 95 8.09 12.76 -8.16
C GLY A 95 7.74 11.69 -9.20
N SER A 96 7.43 10.49 -8.73
CA SER A 96 7.10 9.34 -9.59
C SER A 96 5.83 9.56 -10.42
N GLY A 97 4.88 10.37 -9.93
CA GLY A 97 3.68 10.73 -10.70
C GLY A 97 3.99 11.47 -12.00
N CYS A 98 5.01 12.35 -12.00
CA CYS A 98 5.47 13.03 -13.21
C CYS A 98 6.13 12.05 -14.20
N LEU A 99 6.89 11.10 -13.69
CA LEU A 99 7.55 10.08 -14.53
C LEU A 99 6.52 9.15 -15.17
N LEU A 100 5.51 8.73 -14.41
CA LEU A 100 4.42 7.92 -14.94
C LEU A 100 3.61 8.66 -16.01
N GLN A 101 3.36 9.97 -15.79
CA GLN A 101 2.67 10.83 -16.75
C GLN A 101 3.35 10.80 -18.11
N GLU A 102 4.67 10.94 -18.14
CA GLU A 102 5.48 10.90 -19.37
C GLU A 102 5.52 9.50 -19.98
N LYS A 103 5.84 8.48 -19.17
CA LYS A 103 6.01 7.10 -19.66
C LYS A 103 4.75 6.52 -20.32
N MET A 104 3.57 6.88 -19.85
CA MET A 104 2.30 6.40 -20.38
C MET A 104 1.62 7.37 -21.36
N GLY A 105 2.23 8.53 -21.61
CA GLY A 105 1.68 9.52 -22.57
C GLY A 105 0.40 10.18 -22.08
N PHE A 106 0.20 10.36 -20.78
CA PHE A 106 -0.91 11.15 -20.25
C PHE A 106 -0.80 12.60 -20.75
N PRO A 107 -1.94 13.29 -20.99
CA PRO A 107 -1.92 14.70 -21.35
C PRO A 107 -1.30 15.55 -20.22
N THR A 108 -1.16 16.86 -20.45
CA THR A 108 -0.69 17.79 -19.41
C THR A 108 -1.73 17.92 -18.33
N ILE A 109 -1.59 17.10 -17.27
CA ILE A 109 -2.47 17.02 -16.10
C ILE A 109 -1.66 17.15 -14.82
N GLY A 110 -2.33 17.34 -13.67
CA GLY A 110 -1.69 17.36 -12.36
C GLY A 110 -1.12 15.98 -11.99
N ALA A 111 0.03 15.99 -11.30
CA ALA A 111 0.59 14.81 -10.66
C ALA A 111 0.95 15.14 -9.21
N LEU A 112 0.42 14.38 -8.27
CA LEU A 112 0.60 14.55 -6.83
C LEU A 112 1.23 13.29 -6.23
N ASP A 113 2.42 13.42 -5.69
CA ASP A 113 3.07 12.33 -4.96
C ASP A 113 2.70 12.36 -3.48
N ILE A 114 2.31 11.21 -2.93
CA ILE A 114 1.98 11.03 -1.51
C ILE A 114 3.00 10.09 -0.88
N ARG A 115 3.56 10.51 0.28
CA ARG A 115 4.45 9.69 1.08
C ARG A 115 3.83 9.39 2.45
N SER A 116 2.93 8.40 2.52
CA SER A 116 2.29 7.93 3.76
C SER A 116 2.50 6.43 3.97
N GLN A 117 3.56 5.88 3.35
CA GLN A 117 4.00 4.50 3.45
C GLN A 117 2.82 3.51 3.41
N CYS A 118 2.72 2.57 4.38
CA CYS A 118 1.67 1.55 4.39
C CYS A 118 0.23 2.11 4.40
N ALA A 119 0.01 3.33 4.91
CA ALA A 119 -1.28 4.01 4.87
C ALA A 119 -1.54 4.77 3.55
N GLY A 120 -0.59 4.73 2.60
CA GLY A 120 -0.61 5.53 1.38
C GLY A 120 -1.86 5.37 0.54
N PHE A 121 -2.40 4.15 0.43
CA PHE A 121 -3.67 3.92 -0.26
C PHE A 121 -4.84 4.66 0.38
N ILE A 122 -4.98 4.59 1.71
CA ILE A 122 -6.08 5.26 2.42
C ILE A 122 -5.98 6.79 2.28
N TYR A 123 -4.78 7.34 2.44
CA TYR A 123 -4.53 8.77 2.25
C TYR A 123 -4.79 9.21 0.80
N GLY A 124 -4.34 8.41 -0.18
CA GLY A 124 -4.58 8.66 -1.60
C GLY A 124 -6.05 8.60 -1.97
N LEU A 125 -6.77 7.57 -1.50
CA LEU A 125 -8.21 7.42 -1.75
C LEU A 125 -9.00 8.60 -1.13
N THR A 126 -8.66 8.99 0.10
CA THR A 126 -9.27 10.16 0.75
C THR A 126 -9.05 11.43 -0.06
N THR A 127 -7.82 11.63 -0.55
CA THR A 127 -7.47 12.81 -1.37
C THR A 127 -8.26 12.82 -2.67
N ALA A 128 -8.34 11.67 -3.37
CA ALA A 128 -9.11 11.53 -4.60
C ALA A 128 -10.61 11.78 -4.37
N ASP A 129 -11.19 11.19 -3.30
CA ASP A 129 -12.60 11.40 -2.95
C ASP A 129 -12.90 12.88 -2.70
N MET A 130 -12.04 13.58 -1.95
CA MET A 130 -12.26 14.99 -1.64
C MET A 130 -12.14 15.89 -2.88
N TYR A 131 -11.21 15.63 -3.78
CA TYR A 131 -11.10 16.38 -5.05
C TYR A 131 -12.33 16.18 -5.94
N ILE A 132 -12.82 14.94 -6.04
CA ILE A 132 -14.03 14.63 -6.82
C ILE A 132 -15.26 15.28 -6.18
N ARG A 133 -15.46 15.15 -4.88
CA ARG A 133 -16.59 15.79 -4.17
C ARG A 133 -16.53 17.30 -4.24
N GLY A 134 -15.33 17.88 -4.29
CA GLY A 134 -15.11 19.30 -4.52
C GLY A 134 -15.39 19.77 -5.94
N GLY A 135 -15.69 18.84 -6.86
CA GLY A 135 -15.98 19.15 -8.27
C GLY A 135 -14.76 19.55 -9.10
N MET A 136 -13.54 19.32 -8.60
CA MET A 136 -12.30 19.69 -9.32
C MET A 136 -11.98 18.73 -10.46
N TYR A 137 -12.21 17.43 -10.27
CA TYR A 137 -11.85 16.37 -11.20
C TYR A 137 -12.98 15.35 -11.31
N LYS A 138 -13.01 14.60 -12.42
CA LYS A 138 -13.99 13.55 -12.68
C LYS A 138 -13.38 12.16 -12.54
N ASN A 139 -12.18 11.96 -13.06
CA ASN A 139 -11.46 10.69 -13.02
C ASN A 139 -10.04 10.91 -12.49
N ILE A 140 -9.74 10.29 -11.38
CA ILE A 140 -8.43 10.36 -10.72
C ILE A 140 -7.81 8.97 -10.74
N LEU A 141 -6.59 8.87 -11.27
CA LEU A 141 -5.76 7.67 -11.16
C LEU A 141 -5.00 7.72 -9.84
N LEU A 142 -5.27 6.77 -8.96
CA LEU A 142 -4.49 6.53 -7.74
C LEU A 142 -3.62 5.28 -7.93
N VAL A 143 -2.31 5.49 -7.91
CA VAL A 143 -1.29 4.44 -7.99
C VAL A 143 -0.63 4.27 -6.63
N CYS A 144 -0.49 3.03 -6.18
CA CYS A 144 0.34 2.64 -5.04
C CYS A 144 1.38 1.64 -5.54
N SER A 145 2.62 2.08 -5.70
CA SER A 145 3.68 1.25 -6.30
C SER A 145 4.95 1.29 -5.46
N GLU A 146 5.50 0.12 -5.18
CA GLU A 146 6.58 -0.03 -4.22
C GLU A 146 7.65 -1.01 -4.71
N VAL A 147 8.90 -0.56 -4.67
CA VAL A 147 10.09 -1.39 -4.84
C VAL A 147 10.88 -1.35 -3.53
N GLN A 148 10.48 -2.20 -2.60
CA GLN A 148 11.08 -2.26 -1.26
C GLN A 148 12.38 -3.06 -1.24
N SER A 149 12.53 -4.03 -2.13
CA SER A 149 13.70 -4.93 -2.21
C SER A 149 15.04 -4.19 -2.29
N THR A 150 15.06 -2.97 -2.84
CA THR A 150 16.27 -2.13 -2.93
C THR A 150 16.68 -1.46 -1.62
N THR A 151 15.80 -1.44 -0.63
CA THR A 151 16.02 -0.76 0.67
C THR A 151 16.26 -1.71 1.82
N ILE A 152 16.36 -2.99 1.51
CA ILE A 152 16.47 -4.08 2.48
C ILE A 152 17.94 -4.48 2.69
N ASP A 153 18.32 -4.65 3.95
CA ASP A 153 19.61 -5.24 4.33
C ASP A 153 19.49 -6.77 4.35
N TYR A 154 19.89 -7.41 3.25
CA TYR A 154 19.94 -8.87 3.15
C TYR A 154 21.16 -9.43 3.88
N SER A 155 21.19 -9.27 5.20
CA SER A 155 22.19 -9.82 6.11
C SER A 155 21.56 -10.14 7.46
N ASN A 156 22.31 -10.77 8.37
CA ASN A 156 21.85 -11.01 9.74
C ASN A 156 21.44 -9.74 10.49
N ARG A 157 22.06 -8.58 10.19
CA ARG A 157 21.68 -7.28 10.76
C ARG A 157 20.27 -6.87 10.37
N GLY A 158 19.86 -7.10 9.12
CA GLY A 158 18.55 -6.72 8.58
C GLY A 158 17.48 -7.80 8.66
N ARG A 159 17.79 -8.99 9.18
CA ARG A 159 16.93 -10.18 9.13
C ARG A 159 15.47 -9.91 9.49
N ASP A 160 15.21 -9.22 10.59
CA ASP A 160 13.85 -9.00 11.11
C ASP A 160 12.97 -8.13 10.19
N VAL A 161 13.60 -7.41 9.26
CA VAL A 161 12.97 -6.58 8.23
C VAL A 161 12.95 -7.29 6.88
N ALA A 162 14.09 -7.90 6.50
CA ALA A 162 14.30 -8.50 5.18
C ALA A 162 13.29 -9.61 4.85
N VAL A 163 12.85 -10.34 5.87
CA VAL A 163 11.91 -11.44 5.69
C VAL A 163 10.46 -11.00 5.43
N LEU A 164 10.15 -9.69 5.50
CA LEU A 164 8.77 -9.20 5.45
C LEU A 164 8.37 -8.62 4.08
N PHE A 165 9.24 -7.84 3.46
CA PHE A 165 8.86 -6.97 2.35
C PHE A 165 8.96 -7.64 0.99
N GLY A 166 8.08 -7.21 0.09
CA GLY A 166 8.09 -7.53 -1.33
C GLY A 166 7.76 -6.30 -2.17
N ASP A 167 7.86 -6.45 -3.49
CA ASP A 167 7.60 -5.42 -4.49
C ASP A 167 6.25 -5.64 -5.17
N GLY A 168 5.61 -4.57 -5.60
CA GLY A 168 4.36 -4.65 -6.33
C GLY A 168 3.66 -3.33 -6.47
N CYS A 169 2.67 -3.30 -7.33
CA CYS A 169 1.84 -2.15 -7.63
C CYS A 169 0.36 -2.53 -7.62
N GLY A 170 -0.46 -1.65 -7.05
CA GLY A 170 -1.89 -1.64 -7.27
C GLY A 170 -2.34 -0.26 -7.75
N ALA A 171 -3.21 -0.22 -8.74
CA ALA A 171 -3.78 0.99 -9.31
C ALA A 171 -5.30 0.97 -9.22
N VAL A 172 -5.90 2.09 -8.88
CA VAL A 172 -7.35 2.27 -8.92
C VAL A 172 -7.72 3.55 -9.65
N ILE A 173 -8.83 3.52 -10.37
CA ILE A 173 -9.44 4.73 -10.91
C ILE A 173 -10.62 5.08 -10.02
N VAL A 174 -10.59 6.31 -9.52
CA VAL A 174 -11.66 6.89 -8.70
C VAL A 174 -12.42 7.88 -9.57
N SER A 175 -13.70 7.61 -9.83
CA SER A 175 -14.53 8.39 -10.75
C SER A 175 -15.69 9.07 -10.03
N ALA A 176 -16.14 10.19 -10.59
CA ALA A 176 -17.30 10.93 -10.11
C ALA A 176 -18.60 10.15 -10.37
N THR A 177 -19.53 10.21 -9.41
CA THR A 177 -20.84 9.56 -9.51
C THR A 177 -21.89 10.33 -8.72
N SER A 178 -23.17 10.13 -9.06
CA SER A 178 -24.31 10.57 -8.23
C SER A 178 -24.66 9.56 -7.12
N ASN A 179 -24.18 8.32 -7.24
CA ASN A 179 -24.41 7.25 -6.26
C ASN A 179 -23.37 7.32 -5.12
N LYS A 180 -23.62 6.61 -4.04
CA LYS A 180 -22.66 6.45 -2.95
C LYS A 180 -21.64 5.37 -3.34
N GLY A 181 -20.35 5.70 -3.27
CA GLY A 181 -19.22 4.78 -3.47
C GLY A 181 -18.28 4.85 -2.27
N VAL A 182 -17.32 5.77 -2.22
CA VAL A 182 -16.54 6.03 -0.99
C VAL A 182 -17.46 6.71 0.02
N LEU A 183 -17.75 6.02 1.13
CA LEU A 183 -18.70 6.51 2.14
C LEU A 183 -18.03 7.45 3.14
N SER A 184 -16.89 7.03 3.68
CA SER A 184 -16.08 7.81 4.61
C SER A 184 -14.64 7.34 4.64
N SER A 185 -13.75 8.22 5.10
CA SER A 185 -12.35 7.92 5.37
C SER A 185 -11.92 8.62 6.66
N HIS A 186 -11.12 7.93 7.47
CA HIS A 186 -10.62 8.39 8.75
C HIS A 186 -9.11 8.25 8.78
N LEU A 187 -8.39 9.35 9.01
CA LEU A 187 -6.93 9.43 8.92
C LEU A 187 -6.32 9.94 10.22
N HIS A 188 -5.25 9.28 10.65
CA HIS A 188 -4.54 9.66 11.86
C HIS A 188 -3.03 9.57 11.69
N SER A 189 -2.30 10.36 12.47
CA SER A 189 -0.85 10.29 12.57
C SER A 189 -0.36 10.52 14.00
N GLN A 190 0.79 9.92 14.34
CA GLN A 190 1.41 10.10 15.64
C GLN A 190 2.95 10.15 15.49
N GLY A 191 3.48 11.32 15.20
CA GLY A 191 4.88 11.55 14.84
C GLY A 191 5.92 11.21 15.91
N LYS A 192 5.52 11.05 17.20
CA LYS A 192 6.45 10.62 18.27
C LYS A 192 7.09 9.26 18.01
N TYR A 193 6.50 8.44 17.12
CA TYR A 193 6.98 7.12 16.74
C TYR A 193 7.74 7.09 15.40
N ALA A 194 8.09 8.26 14.84
CA ALA A 194 8.68 8.35 13.52
C ALA A 194 9.95 7.51 13.33
N LYS A 195 10.73 7.27 14.40
CA LYS A 195 11.97 6.49 14.35
C LYS A 195 11.77 5.00 14.63
N GLU A 196 10.54 4.55 14.88
CA GLU A 196 10.28 3.13 15.14
C GLU A 196 10.21 2.30 13.84
N LEU A 197 10.01 2.96 12.69
CA LEU A 197 10.04 2.36 11.37
C LEU A 197 10.46 3.43 10.36
N TRP A 198 11.74 3.46 9.98
CA TRP A 198 12.32 4.56 9.21
C TRP A 198 13.63 4.19 8.50
N ILE A 199 14.03 5.02 7.55
CA ILE A 199 15.35 5.05 6.93
C ILE A 199 16.07 6.32 7.39
N GLU A 200 17.29 6.18 7.94
CA GLU A 200 18.01 7.31 8.53
C GLU A 200 18.70 8.19 7.49
N ALA A 201 19.24 7.58 6.45
CA ALA A 201 20.00 8.27 5.41
C ALA A 201 19.65 7.70 3.99
N PRO A 202 19.75 8.52 2.92
CA PRO A 202 20.16 9.93 2.92
C PRO A 202 19.10 10.86 3.54
N SER A 203 19.55 11.95 4.14
CA SER A 203 18.65 12.89 4.82
C SER A 203 19.04 14.34 4.53
N ALA A 204 18.04 15.21 4.33
CA ALA A 204 18.23 16.65 4.21
C ALA A 204 18.73 17.32 5.52
N LYS A 205 18.67 16.61 6.65
CA LYS A 205 19.20 17.07 7.94
C LYS A 205 20.71 16.89 8.06
N MET A 206 21.35 16.23 7.07
CA MET A 206 22.76 15.87 7.12
C MET A 206 23.54 16.51 5.97
N TYR A 207 24.78 16.88 6.24
CA TYR A 207 25.71 17.31 5.21
C TYR A 207 27.11 16.67 5.44
N PRO A 208 27.61 15.91 4.45
CA PRO A 208 26.91 15.45 3.27
C PRO A 208 25.72 14.55 3.62
N ARG A 209 24.73 14.46 2.71
CA ARG A 209 23.49 13.70 2.93
C ARG A 209 23.71 12.20 3.12
N LEU A 210 24.81 11.68 2.58
CA LEU A 210 25.23 10.29 2.68
C LEU A 210 26.78 10.25 2.69
N THR A 211 27.36 9.42 3.53
CA THR A 211 28.80 9.16 3.63
C THR A 211 29.06 7.65 3.56
N ASN A 212 30.32 7.26 3.22
CA ASN A 212 30.72 5.85 3.23
C ASN A 212 30.45 5.21 4.60
N LYS A 213 30.80 5.92 5.70
CA LYS A 213 30.50 5.43 7.05
C LYS A 213 29.01 5.17 7.29
N MET A 214 28.11 6.01 6.79
CA MET A 214 26.66 5.78 6.90
C MET A 214 26.21 4.56 6.10
N ILE A 215 26.86 4.28 4.96
CA ILE A 215 26.62 3.08 4.16
C ILE A 215 27.08 1.84 4.94
N ASP A 216 28.31 1.85 5.46
CA ASP A 216 28.87 0.75 6.25
C ASP A 216 28.04 0.46 7.50
N ASP A 217 27.56 1.52 8.18
CA ASP A 217 26.66 1.43 9.34
C ASP A 217 25.23 0.97 8.96
N GLY A 218 24.92 0.80 7.66
CA GLY A 218 23.58 0.40 7.18
C GLY A 218 22.47 1.42 7.43
N LYS A 219 22.82 2.72 7.47
CA LYS A 219 21.84 3.78 7.74
C LYS A 219 20.89 4.04 6.58
N HIS A 220 21.24 3.57 5.39
CA HIS A 220 20.44 3.67 4.17
C HIS A 220 19.41 2.54 4.02
N TYR A 221 19.43 1.56 4.92
CA TYR A 221 18.45 0.49 4.96
C TYR A 221 17.29 0.79 5.90
N LEU A 222 16.16 0.16 5.62
CA LEU A 222 14.95 0.23 6.44
C LEU A 222 15.22 -0.41 7.81
N LYS A 223 14.90 0.33 8.88
CA LYS A 223 15.01 -0.11 10.28
C LYS A 223 13.64 -0.14 10.92
N MET A 224 13.40 -1.15 11.76
CA MET A 224 12.13 -1.34 12.43
C MET A 224 12.30 -1.82 13.87
N ASN A 225 11.62 -1.16 14.80
CA ASN A 225 11.33 -1.72 16.12
C ASN A 225 10.04 -2.55 16.04
N GLY A 226 10.17 -3.81 15.62
CA GLY A 226 9.03 -4.69 15.36
C GLY A 226 8.07 -4.83 16.54
N ARG A 227 8.59 -4.80 17.79
CA ARG A 227 7.77 -4.90 19.01
C ARG A 227 6.85 -3.71 19.17
N GLU A 228 7.36 -2.49 18.99
CA GLU A 228 6.55 -1.26 19.14
C GLU A 228 5.58 -1.10 17.96
N VAL A 229 6.02 -1.39 16.72
CA VAL A 229 5.16 -1.41 15.53
C VAL A 229 3.98 -2.35 15.73
N PHE A 230 4.23 -3.60 16.16
CA PHE A 230 3.19 -4.59 16.43
C PHE A 230 2.20 -4.13 17.51
N LYS A 231 2.71 -3.66 18.64
CA LYS A 231 1.91 -3.17 19.77
C LYS A 231 0.97 -2.03 19.35
N GLN A 232 1.47 -1.08 18.57
CA GLN A 232 0.66 0.04 18.12
C GLN A 232 -0.33 -0.38 17.03
N ALA A 233 0.05 -1.26 16.10
CA ALA A 233 -0.83 -1.76 15.06
C ALA A 233 -2.07 -2.46 15.66
N VAL A 234 -1.89 -3.43 16.57
CA VAL A 234 -3.01 -4.18 17.20
C VAL A 234 -3.90 -3.32 18.11
N ARG A 235 -3.47 -2.10 18.40
CA ARG A 235 -4.26 -1.08 19.09
C ARG A 235 -4.98 -0.16 18.10
N ARG A 236 -4.25 0.42 17.14
CA ARG A 236 -4.77 1.49 16.26
C ARG A 236 -5.71 0.97 15.18
N PHE A 237 -5.52 -0.24 14.69
CA PHE A 237 -6.45 -0.82 13.72
C PHE A 237 -7.88 -0.91 14.27
N PRO A 238 -8.13 -1.58 15.41
CA PRO A 238 -9.48 -1.62 15.99
C PRO A 238 -10.07 -0.24 16.28
N GLU A 239 -9.24 0.71 16.79
CA GLU A 239 -9.69 2.07 17.08
C GLU A 239 -10.24 2.76 15.82
N VAL A 240 -9.51 2.74 14.71
CA VAL A 240 -9.93 3.43 13.48
C VAL A 240 -11.04 2.68 12.73
N ILE A 241 -11.07 1.35 12.81
CA ILE A 241 -12.18 0.56 12.26
C ILE A 241 -13.48 0.90 12.99
N LYS A 242 -13.44 0.91 14.33
CA LYS A 242 -14.61 1.30 15.13
C LYS A 242 -15.06 2.72 14.82
N GLU A 243 -14.14 3.68 14.73
CA GLU A 243 -14.45 5.07 14.35
C GLU A 243 -15.17 5.13 12.98
N CYS A 244 -14.67 4.35 11.99
CA CYS A 244 -15.26 4.30 10.66
C CYS A 244 -16.68 3.69 10.67
N LEU A 245 -16.89 2.62 11.43
CA LEU A 245 -18.19 1.97 11.57
C LEU A 245 -19.18 2.87 12.32
N ASP A 246 -18.79 3.43 13.46
CA ASP A 246 -19.62 4.35 14.26
C ASP A 246 -20.07 5.57 13.43
N PHE A 247 -19.17 6.17 12.64
CA PHE A 247 -19.49 7.31 11.77
C PHE A 247 -20.57 6.98 10.75
N ASN A 248 -20.58 5.75 10.24
CA ASN A 248 -21.54 5.30 9.24
C ASN A 248 -22.81 4.66 9.85
N ASN A 249 -22.91 4.56 11.19
CA ASN A 249 -23.96 3.87 11.92
C ASN A 249 -24.10 2.41 11.48
N LEU A 250 -22.97 1.69 11.40
CA LEU A 250 -22.86 0.30 10.98
C LEU A 250 -22.18 -0.55 12.05
N ASP A 251 -22.51 -1.83 12.03
CA ASP A 251 -21.83 -2.87 12.83
C ASP A 251 -20.91 -3.72 11.95
N VAL A 252 -20.03 -4.50 12.57
CA VAL A 252 -19.12 -5.43 11.89
C VAL A 252 -19.87 -6.43 11.00
N SER A 253 -21.08 -6.84 11.43
CA SER A 253 -21.95 -7.76 10.67
C SER A 253 -22.45 -7.18 9.33
N ASP A 254 -22.44 -5.85 9.16
CA ASP A 254 -22.85 -5.19 7.93
C ASP A 254 -21.74 -5.20 6.86
N ILE A 255 -20.51 -5.48 7.26
CA ILE A 255 -19.34 -5.49 6.37
C ILE A 255 -19.31 -6.79 5.57
N SER A 256 -19.38 -6.67 4.24
CA SER A 256 -19.25 -7.82 3.35
C SER A 256 -17.81 -8.34 3.31
N LEU A 257 -16.83 -7.43 3.22
CA LEU A 257 -15.42 -7.81 3.11
C LEU A 257 -14.51 -6.78 3.79
N PHE A 258 -13.61 -7.26 4.65
CA PHE A 258 -12.53 -6.49 5.25
C PHE A 258 -11.22 -6.83 4.57
N LEU A 259 -10.55 -5.82 4.03
CA LEU A 259 -9.26 -5.91 3.33
C LEU A 259 -8.20 -5.10 4.10
N PRO A 260 -7.53 -5.71 5.10
CA PRO A 260 -6.49 -5.04 5.87
C PRO A 260 -5.18 -4.92 5.08
N HIS A 261 -4.38 -3.93 5.43
CA HIS A 261 -2.96 -3.89 5.05
C HIS A 261 -2.26 -5.21 5.37
N GLN A 262 -1.46 -5.72 4.44
CA GLN A 262 -0.79 -7.02 4.53
C GLN A 262 0.65 -6.86 5.07
N ALA A 263 0.78 -6.53 6.36
CA ALA A 263 2.09 -6.39 7.02
C ALA A 263 2.53 -7.66 7.76
N ASN A 264 1.57 -8.32 8.43
CA ASN A 264 1.81 -9.51 9.24
C ASN A 264 0.46 -10.18 9.53
N ILE A 265 0.35 -11.47 9.22
CA ILE A 265 -0.93 -12.21 9.41
C ILE A 265 -1.38 -12.23 10.86
N ARG A 266 -0.43 -12.22 11.82
CA ARG A 266 -0.75 -12.20 13.25
C ARG A 266 -1.46 -10.92 13.68
N ILE A 267 -1.10 -9.77 13.08
CA ILE A 267 -1.80 -8.50 13.31
C ILE A 267 -3.24 -8.62 12.80
N ASN A 268 -3.42 -9.10 11.56
CA ASN A 268 -4.73 -9.22 10.94
C ASN A 268 -5.64 -10.19 11.72
N ASN A 269 -5.10 -11.30 12.21
CA ASN A 269 -5.83 -12.27 13.05
C ASN A 269 -6.29 -11.63 14.38
N ILE A 270 -5.40 -10.90 15.06
CA ILE A 270 -5.77 -10.20 16.31
C ILE A 270 -6.84 -9.13 16.05
N VAL A 271 -6.73 -8.38 14.96
CA VAL A 271 -7.74 -7.38 14.57
C VAL A 271 -9.07 -8.07 14.26
N LYS A 272 -9.06 -9.17 13.50
CA LYS A 272 -10.24 -9.99 13.22
C LYS A 272 -10.95 -10.41 14.50
N GLU A 273 -10.21 -11.01 15.43
CA GLU A 273 -10.74 -11.50 16.71
C GLU A 273 -11.30 -10.35 17.57
N LYS A 274 -10.53 -9.25 17.72
CA LYS A 274 -10.96 -8.10 18.53
C LYS A 274 -12.19 -7.40 18.01
N MET A 275 -12.34 -7.35 16.69
CA MET A 275 -13.49 -6.72 16.05
C MET A 275 -14.67 -7.67 15.90
N GLY A 276 -14.46 -8.98 15.97
CA GLY A 276 -15.51 -9.98 15.78
C GLY A 276 -15.82 -10.27 14.31
N PHE A 277 -14.89 -10.03 13.39
CA PHE A 277 -15.07 -10.44 11.99
C PHE A 277 -15.05 -11.97 11.87
N LYS A 278 -15.95 -12.50 11.04
CA LYS A 278 -15.93 -13.91 10.65
C LYS A 278 -14.85 -14.20 9.62
N ASP A 279 -14.50 -15.47 9.42
CA ASP A 279 -13.45 -15.86 8.45
C ASP A 279 -13.81 -15.48 7.01
N GLU A 280 -15.08 -15.59 6.64
CA GLU A 280 -15.58 -15.21 5.32
C GLU A 280 -15.57 -13.70 5.04
N GLN A 281 -15.52 -12.86 6.08
CA GLN A 281 -15.49 -11.41 5.95
C GLN A 281 -14.09 -10.82 5.76
N ILE A 282 -13.01 -11.62 5.88
CA ILE A 282 -11.64 -11.12 5.74
C ILE A 282 -10.90 -11.89 4.64
N PHE A 283 -10.12 -11.17 3.84
CA PHE A 283 -9.25 -11.78 2.85
C PHE A 283 -7.81 -11.34 3.05
N ASN A 284 -6.87 -12.27 2.91
CA ASN A 284 -5.43 -12.04 3.04
C ASN A 284 -4.68 -12.77 1.92
N ASN A 285 -3.67 -12.09 1.36
CA ASN A 285 -2.77 -12.66 0.35
C ASN A 285 -1.28 -12.50 0.72
N ILE A 286 -0.99 -12.12 1.96
CA ILE A 286 0.37 -11.89 2.46
C ILE A 286 1.31 -13.08 2.25
N HIS A 287 0.78 -14.31 2.26
CA HIS A 287 1.55 -15.53 2.06
C HIS A 287 2.21 -15.61 0.68
N LYS A 288 1.66 -14.88 -0.33
CA LYS A 288 2.14 -14.84 -1.72
C LYS A 288 3.06 -13.65 -2.02
N TYR A 289 2.78 -12.50 -1.39
CA TYR A 289 3.39 -11.24 -1.82
C TYR A 289 4.20 -10.55 -0.72
N GLY A 290 4.10 -11.04 0.52
CA GLY A 290 4.68 -10.34 1.66
C GLY A 290 4.05 -8.96 1.86
N ASN A 291 4.82 -8.05 2.44
CA ASN A 291 4.41 -6.67 2.68
C ASN A 291 4.86 -5.77 1.51
N THR A 292 3.96 -5.45 0.61
CA THR A 292 4.18 -4.50 -0.50
C THR A 292 3.79 -3.06 -0.10
N THR A 293 3.90 -2.69 1.16
CA THR A 293 3.71 -1.34 1.72
C THR A 293 2.35 -0.72 1.34
N SER A 294 2.32 0.41 0.59
CA SER A 294 1.08 1.07 0.17
C SER A 294 0.28 0.25 -0.85
N ALA A 295 0.96 -0.60 -1.61
CA ALA A 295 0.34 -1.42 -2.66
C ALA A 295 -0.47 -2.61 -2.12
N THR A 296 -0.31 -2.99 -0.84
CA THR A 296 -0.97 -4.18 -0.29
C THR A 296 -2.48 -4.16 -0.44
N ILE A 297 -3.15 -3.05 -0.10
CA ILE A 297 -4.61 -2.95 -0.17
C ILE A 297 -5.11 -2.94 -1.62
N PRO A 298 -4.61 -2.11 -2.53
CA PRO A 298 -5.13 -2.12 -3.90
C PRO A 298 -4.80 -3.42 -4.65
N ILE A 299 -3.69 -4.12 -4.36
CA ILE A 299 -3.44 -5.48 -4.87
C ILE A 299 -4.50 -6.44 -4.32
N LEU A 300 -4.75 -6.41 -3.00
CA LEU A 300 -5.72 -7.27 -2.34
C LEU A 300 -7.15 -7.01 -2.86
N LEU A 301 -7.51 -5.75 -3.09
CA LEU A 301 -8.80 -5.33 -3.65
C LEU A 301 -8.98 -5.85 -5.09
N SER A 302 -7.96 -5.65 -5.93
CA SER A 302 -7.96 -6.13 -7.32
C SER A 302 -8.04 -7.67 -7.39
N GLU A 303 -7.26 -8.38 -6.58
CA GLU A 303 -7.31 -9.86 -6.51
C GLU A 303 -8.66 -10.35 -5.97
N SER A 304 -9.23 -9.69 -4.96
CA SER A 304 -10.56 -10.02 -4.43
C SER A 304 -11.66 -9.89 -5.48
N TYR A 305 -11.59 -8.84 -6.30
CA TYR A 305 -12.53 -8.63 -7.40
C TYR A 305 -12.38 -9.73 -8.47
N GLN A 306 -11.15 -10.02 -8.90
CA GLN A 306 -10.87 -11.07 -9.89
C GLN A 306 -11.33 -12.46 -9.43
N LEU A 307 -11.26 -12.73 -8.13
CA LEU A 307 -11.72 -13.98 -7.50
C LEU A 307 -13.24 -14.03 -7.26
N GLY A 308 -13.99 -12.99 -7.66
CA GLY A 308 -15.43 -12.92 -7.47
C GLY A 308 -15.88 -12.78 -6.02
N LYS A 309 -14.99 -12.29 -5.14
CA LYS A 309 -15.31 -12.07 -3.71
C LYS A 309 -16.02 -10.74 -3.45
N ILE A 310 -16.12 -9.90 -4.45
CA ILE A 310 -16.73 -8.57 -4.38
C ILE A 310 -17.88 -8.51 -5.37
N SER A 311 -19.07 -8.14 -4.88
CA SER A 311 -20.29 -8.00 -5.65
C SER A 311 -20.89 -6.61 -5.52
N LYS A 312 -21.68 -6.20 -6.50
CA LYS A 312 -22.37 -4.91 -6.46
C LYS A 312 -23.25 -4.77 -5.20
N GLY A 313 -23.04 -3.71 -4.47
CA GLY A 313 -23.75 -3.40 -3.23
C GLY A 313 -23.00 -3.80 -1.97
N ASP A 314 -21.90 -4.56 -2.07
CA ASP A 314 -21.07 -4.93 -0.93
C ASP A 314 -20.51 -3.70 -0.20
N LEU A 315 -20.38 -3.82 1.12
CA LEU A 315 -19.66 -2.88 1.96
C LEU A 315 -18.26 -3.43 2.22
N ILE A 316 -17.28 -2.73 1.65
CA ILE A 316 -15.87 -3.10 1.74
C ILE A 316 -15.18 -2.14 2.70
N LEU A 317 -14.64 -2.68 3.78
CA LEU A 317 -13.82 -1.94 4.73
C LEU A 317 -12.35 -2.17 4.39
N VAL A 318 -11.59 -1.09 4.29
CA VAL A 318 -10.13 -1.13 4.13
C VAL A 318 -9.48 -0.39 5.29
N ALA A 319 -8.39 -0.91 5.84
CA ALA A 319 -7.65 -0.25 6.91
C ALA A 319 -6.15 -0.53 6.80
N ALA A 320 -5.34 0.46 7.18
CA ALA A 320 -3.89 0.40 7.16
C ALA A 320 -3.27 1.08 8.37
N PHE A 321 -2.07 0.59 8.73
CA PHE A 321 -1.18 1.19 9.73
C PHE A 321 0.26 1.05 9.26
N GLY A 322 1.07 2.08 9.42
CA GLY A 322 2.46 2.04 9.01
C GLY A 322 3.34 3.13 9.60
N SER A 323 4.51 3.27 8.99
CA SER A 323 5.52 4.24 9.40
C SER A 323 4.97 5.66 9.54
N GLY A 324 5.48 6.37 10.57
CA GLY A 324 5.08 7.72 10.90
C GLY A 324 4.82 7.91 12.42
N PHE A 325 3.99 7.22 13.24
CA PHE A 325 3.04 6.29 12.61
C PHE A 325 1.92 7.04 11.92
N THR A 326 1.42 6.45 10.84
CA THR A 326 0.22 6.88 10.14
C THR A 326 -0.75 5.69 10.04
N TRP A 327 -2.05 5.93 10.15
CA TRP A 327 -3.07 4.91 9.98
C TRP A 327 -4.37 5.51 9.49
N GLY A 328 -5.23 4.66 9.00
CA GLY A 328 -6.56 5.07 8.56
C GLY A 328 -7.43 3.89 8.18
N ALA A 329 -8.72 4.18 8.01
CA ALA A 329 -9.71 3.28 7.45
C ALA A 329 -10.61 4.01 6.48
N SER A 330 -11.10 3.31 5.46
CA SER A 330 -12.12 3.81 4.54
C SER A 330 -13.20 2.76 4.34
N LEU A 331 -14.43 3.22 4.22
CA LEU A 331 -15.58 2.38 3.91
C LEU A 331 -16.05 2.68 2.48
N ILE A 332 -16.19 1.63 1.70
CA ILE A 332 -16.53 1.70 0.27
C ILE A 332 -17.79 0.87 0.03
N LYS A 333 -18.77 1.44 -0.62
CA LYS A 333 -19.90 0.72 -1.20
C LYS A 333 -19.59 0.41 -2.65
N TRP A 334 -19.51 -0.89 -2.94
CA TRP A 334 -19.13 -1.38 -4.27
C TRP A 334 -20.25 -1.30 -5.31
#